data_24bed9da962e1807d9d6a3cadd66987e
#
_entry.id   24bed9da962e1807d9d6a3cadd66987e
#
_cell.length_a   1.000
_cell.length_b   1.000
_cell.length_c   1.000
_cell.angle_alpha   90.00
_cell.angle_beta   90.00
_cell.angle_gamma   90.00
#
_symmetry.space_group_name_H-M   'P 1'
#
loop_
_entity.id
_entity.type
_entity.pdbx_description
1 polymer ?
#
loop_
_entity_poly.entity_id
_entity_poly.type
_entity_poly.pdbx_seq_one_letter_code
_entity_poly.pdbx_strand_id
1 'polypeptide(L)'
;MHLLQTYLVEDSPVIRENLVATLEELAPVHVVGTAEDESSAVQWLACHEVDLVIVDLFLKGGSGLGVLRAVQAWPQGARHVVLSNYATEEMRARCLALGADGVFDKSTEIDALIAYCNQLAAQHEFSVPPR
;
A
#
# COMPACT_ATOMS: atom_id res chain seq x y z
N MET A 1 10.05 10.31 15.43
CA MET A 1 8.91 10.07 14.53
C MET A 1 8.99 8.67 13.95
N HIS A 2 7.89 7.95 13.96
CA HIS A 2 7.84 6.63 13.35
C HIS A 2 7.67 6.74 11.83
N LEU A 3 8.59 6.13 11.08
CA LEU A 3 8.43 5.99 9.63
C LEU A 3 7.73 4.69 9.33
N LEU A 4 6.67 4.76 8.52
CA LEU A 4 5.94 3.58 8.09
C LEU A 4 6.80 2.76 7.14
N GLN A 5 7.11 1.54 7.51
CA GLN A 5 7.81 0.60 6.64
C GLN A 5 6.83 0.15 5.56
N THR A 6 7.07 0.56 4.34
CA THR A 6 6.09 0.50 3.27
C THR A 6 6.57 -0.35 2.10
N TYR A 7 5.68 -1.19 1.58
CA TYR A 7 5.93 -1.97 0.38
C TYR A 7 5.03 -1.46 -0.74
N LEU A 8 5.61 -1.26 -1.92
CA LEU A 8 4.90 -0.68 -3.06
C LEU A 8 4.85 -1.68 -4.21
N VAL A 9 3.65 -1.98 -4.70
CA VAL A 9 3.43 -2.87 -5.84
C VAL A 9 2.93 -2.05 -7.02
N GLU A 10 3.79 -1.85 -8.02
CA GLU A 10 3.54 -1.00 -9.18
C GLU A 10 4.37 -1.50 -10.35
N ASP A 11 3.75 -1.77 -11.50
CA ASP A 11 4.45 -2.36 -12.64
C ASP A 11 5.23 -1.37 -13.51
N SER A 12 4.90 -0.09 -13.46
CA SER A 12 5.62 0.94 -14.24
C SER A 12 6.84 1.43 -13.47
N PRO A 13 8.06 1.25 -14.01
CA PRO A 13 9.27 1.75 -13.33
C PRO A 13 9.24 3.27 -13.10
N VAL A 14 8.75 4.02 -14.08
CA VAL A 14 8.69 5.49 -13.98
C VAL A 14 7.72 5.92 -12.89
N ILE A 15 6.52 5.35 -12.88
CA ILE A 15 5.52 5.67 -11.87
C ILE A 15 6.01 5.23 -10.50
N ARG A 16 6.62 4.05 -10.40
CA ARG A 16 7.15 3.53 -9.15
C ARG A 16 8.20 4.46 -8.54
N GLU A 17 9.16 4.91 -9.34
CA GLU A 17 10.19 5.84 -8.88
C GLU A 17 9.60 7.15 -8.41
N ASN A 18 8.65 7.69 -9.16
CA ASN A 18 7.99 8.95 -8.81
C ASN A 18 7.18 8.82 -7.52
N LEU A 19 6.48 7.70 -7.33
CA LEU A 19 5.71 7.46 -6.12
C LEU A 19 6.61 7.32 -4.90
N VAL A 20 7.71 6.58 -5.02
CA VAL A 20 8.67 6.45 -3.92
C VAL A 20 9.19 7.81 -3.50
N ALA A 21 9.64 8.61 -4.46
CA ALA A 21 10.19 9.94 -4.18
C ALA A 21 9.15 10.85 -3.52
N THR A 22 7.92 10.86 -4.05
CA THR A 22 6.85 11.71 -3.53
C THR A 22 6.44 11.30 -2.13
N LEU A 23 6.25 10.01 -1.91
CA LEU A 23 5.83 9.49 -0.61
C LEU A 23 6.89 9.73 0.47
N GLU A 24 8.16 9.49 0.13
CA GLU A 24 9.23 9.67 1.10
C GLU A 24 9.48 11.15 1.43
N GLU A 25 9.19 12.03 0.48
CA GLU A 25 9.31 13.48 0.71
C GLU A 25 8.16 14.05 1.53
N LEU A 26 6.93 13.64 1.22
CA LEU A 26 5.72 14.30 1.74
C LEU A 26 5.01 13.53 2.84
N ALA A 27 5.39 12.30 3.11
CA ALA A 27 4.74 11.46 4.11
C ALA A 27 5.79 10.77 4.98
N PRO A 28 5.43 10.34 6.21
CA PRO A 28 6.36 9.63 7.09
C PRO A 28 6.50 8.17 6.68
N VAL A 29 6.99 7.94 5.47
CA VAL A 29 7.07 6.64 4.80
C VAL A 29 8.52 6.32 4.44
N HIS A 30 8.92 5.09 4.68
CA HIS A 30 10.17 4.53 4.16
C HIS A 30 9.82 3.31 3.31
N VAL A 31 10.08 3.37 2.02
CA VAL A 31 9.79 2.27 1.10
C VAL A 31 10.90 1.23 1.21
N VAL A 32 10.56 0.07 1.77
CA VAL A 32 11.53 -1.00 2.05
C VAL A 32 11.63 -2.01 0.93
N GLY A 33 10.71 -1.99 -0.02
CA GLY A 33 10.74 -2.89 -1.16
C GLY A 33 9.66 -2.55 -2.16
N THR A 34 9.81 -3.06 -3.37
CA THR A 34 8.85 -2.87 -4.45
C THR A 34 8.70 -4.15 -5.25
N ALA A 35 7.58 -4.28 -5.96
CA ALA A 35 7.35 -5.39 -6.89
C ALA A 35 6.59 -4.90 -8.11
N GLU A 36 6.73 -5.62 -9.22
CA GLU A 36 6.05 -5.32 -10.49
C GLU A 36 4.87 -6.25 -10.76
N ASP A 37 4.78 -7.36 -10.05
CA ASP A 37 3.78 -8.39 -10.30
C ASP A 37 3.28 -9.01 -9.01
N GLU A 38 2.19 -9.74 -9.13
CA GLU A 38 1.53 -10.39 -8.00
C GLU A 38 2.42 -11.40 -7.30
N SER A 39 3.05 -12.28 -8.07
CA SER A 39 3.84 -13.37 -7.52
C SER A 39 5.02 -12.88 -6.68
N SER A 40 5.78 -11.92 -7.22
CA SER A 40 6.91 -11.34 -6.51
C SER A 40 6.46 -10.62 -5.22
N ALA A 41 5.33 -9.90 -5.30
CA ALA A 41 4.79 -9.21 -4.15
C ALA A 41 4.40 -10.18 -3.04
N VAL A 42 3.66 -11.22 -3.39
CA VAL A 42 3.20 -12.22 -2.41
C VAL A 42 4.38 -12.94 -1.77
N GLN A 43 5.38 -13.33 -2.55
CA GLN A 43 6.57 -14.00 -2.03
C GLN A 43 7.34 -13.11 -1.05
N TRP A 44 7.54 -11.85 -1.40
CA TRP A 44 8.26 -10.92 -0.53
C TRP A 44 7.50 -10.68 0.77
N LEU A 45 6.21 -10.43 0.66
CA LEU A 45 5.36 -10.13 1.82
C LEU A 45 5.22 -11.33 2.76
N ALA A 46 5.32 -12.55 2.24
CA ALA A 46 5.29 -13.75 3.07
C ALA A 46 6.49 -13.85 4.01
N CYS A 47 7.60 -13.19 3.69
CA CYS A 47 8.86 -13.29 4.43
C CYS A 47 9.24 -12.01 5.18
N HIS A 48 8.45 -10.93 5.08
CA HIS A 48 8.79 -9.63 5.65
C HIS A 48 7.59 -9.02 6.35
N GLU A 49 7.86 -8.25 7.39
CA GLU A 49 6.82 -7.46 8.06
C GLU A 49 6.91 -6.01 7.62
N VAL A 50 5.75 -5.42 7.34
CA VAL A 50 5.66 -4.00 6.98
C VAL A 50 4.47 -3.38 7.69
N ASP A 51 4.41 -2.05 7.70
CA ASP A 51 3.31 -1.30 8.27
C ASP A 51 2.21 -1.03 7.25
N LEU A 52 2.62 -0.86 5.99
CA LEU A 52 1.72 -0.42 4.92
C LEU A 52 2.09 -1.08 3.60
N VAL A 53 1.09 -1.57 2.89
CA VAL A 53 1.23 -2.07 1.52
C VAL A 53 0.41 -1.17 0.61
N ILE A 54 1.03 -0.62 -0.42
CA ILE A 54 0.36 0.19 -1.44
C ILE A 54 0.40 -0.60 -2.74
N VAL A 55 -0.76 -0.85 -3.32
CA VAL A 55 -0.89 -1.79 -4.43
C VAL A 55 -1.67 -1.16 -5.58
N ASP A 56 -1.14 -1.27 -6.80
CA ASP A 56 -1.90 -0.99 -8.02
C ASP A 56 -2.72 -2.22 -8.41
N LEU A 57 -3.88 -1.99 -9.01
CA LEU A 57 -4.78 -3.07 -9.42
C LEU A 57 -4.30 -3.80 -10.65
N PHE A 58 -3.72 -3.08 -11.61
CA PHE A 58 -3.30 -3.65 -12.89
C PHE A 58 -1.79 -3.82 -12.90
N LEU A 59 -1.34 -5.05 -12.84
CA LEU A 59 0.08 -5.40 -12.75
C LEU A 59 0.52 -6.13 -14.02
N LYS A 60 1.83 -6.16 -14.24
CA LYS A 60 2.46 -6.83 -15.37
C LYS A 60 2.09 -8.33 -15.41
N GLY A 61 2.03 -8.96 -14.25
CA GLY A 61 1.63 -10.33 -14.10
C GLY A 61 0.71 -10.47 -12.90
N GLY A 62 -0.48 -11.02 -13.09
CA GLY A 62 -1.46 -11.13 -12.03
C GLY A 62 -2.19 -9.81 -11.80
N SER A 63 -2.65 -9.59 -10.59
CA SER A 63 -3.48 -8.46 -10.27
C SER A 63 -3.26 -8.02 -8.81
N GLY A 64 -3.50 -6.72 -8.56
CA GLY A 64 -3.49 -6.20 -7.20
C GLY A 64 -4.56 -6.83 -6.31
N LEU A 65 -5.66 -7.27 -6.90
CA LEU A 65 -6.69 -8.00 -6.15
C LEU A 65 -6.14 -9.30 -5.59
N GLY A 66 -5.27 -9.98 -6.36
CA GLY A 66 -4.62 -11.20 -5.89
C GLY A 66 -3.67 -10.94 -4.74
N VAL A 67 -2.96 -9.82 -4.76
CA VAL A 67 -2.11 -9.41 -3.64
C VAL A 67 -2.96 -9.16 -2.40
N LEU A 68 -4.07 -8.45 -2.53
CA LEU A 68 -4.98 -8.19 -1.41
C LEU A 68 -5.50 -9.48 -0.79
N ARG A 69 -5.92 -10.45 -1.63
CA ARG A 69 -6.40 -11.75 -1.14
C ARG A 69 -5.33 -12.47 -0.33
N ALA A 70 -4.09 -12.45 -0.83
CA ALA A 70 -3.01 -13.16 -0.17
C ALA A 70 -2.69 -12.53 1.20
N VAL A 71 -2.55 -11.20 1.27
CA VAL A 71 -2.20 -10.54 2.53
C VAL A 71 -3.35 -10.58 3.53
N GLN A 72 -4.60 -10.60 3.08
CA GLN A 72 -5.75 -10.72 3.96
C GLN A 72 -5.75 -12.04 4.73
N ALA A 73 -5.21 -13.09 4.12
CA ALA A 73 -5.16 -14.42 4.75
C ALA A 73 -4.10 -14.51 5.86
N TRP A 74 -3.20 -13.54 5.96
CA TRP A 74 -2.12 -13.58 6.95
C TRP A 74 -2.48 -12.76 8.19
N PRO A 75 -2.17 -13.26 9.39
CA PRO A 75 -2.50 -12.56 10.64
C PRO A 75 -1.51 -11.45 10.94
N GLN A 76 -1.35 -10.52 10.01
CA GLN A 76 -0.41 -9.41 10.13
C GLN A 76 -1.14 -8.10 10.33
N GLY A 77 -0.49 -7.19 11.02
CA GLY A 77 -1.05 -5.89 11.31
C GLY A 77 -0.86 -4.85 10.22
N ALA A 78 -0.37 -5.25 9.04
CA ALA A 78 -0.13 -4.32 7.96
C ALA A 78 -1.43 -3.78 7.38
N ARG A 79 -1.46 -2.47 7.11
CA ARG A 79 -2.56 -1.85 6.39
C ARG A 79 -2.35 -2.03 4.89
N HIS A 80 -3.43 -2.15 4.15
CA HIS A 80 -3.39 -2.36 2.70
C HIS A 80 -4.21 -1.28 2.03
N VAL A 81 -3.60 -0.50 1.15
CA VAL A 81 -4.33 0.49 0.38
C VAL A 81 -4.08 0.28 -1.10
N VAL A 82 -5.08 0.63 -1.90
CA VAL A 82 -5.00 0.54 -3.36
C VAL A 82 -4.80 1.94 -3.90
N LEU A 83 -3.90 2.07 -4.86
CA LEU A 83 -3.64 3.31 -5.57
C LEU A 83 -3.72 3.01 -7.06
N SER A 84 -4.77 3.48 -7.75
CA SER A 84 -5.05 3.06 -9.11
C SER A 84 -5.70 4.18 -9.93
N ASN A 85 -5.48 4.14 -11.24
CA ASN A 85 -6.21 5.00 -12.19
C ASN A 85 -7.64 4.49 -12.44
N TYR A 86 -7.99 3.34 -11.89
CA TYR A 86 -9.30 2.69 -12.11
C TYR A 86 -10.12 2.60 -10.84
N ALA A 87 -10.10 3.66 -10.03
CA ALA A 87 -10.81 3.71 -8.76
C ALA A 87 -12.29 4.07 -8.94
N THR A 88 -13.01 3.24 -9.72
CA THR A 88 -14.46 3.38 -9.88
C THR A 88 -15.18 2.94 -8.60
N GLU A 89 -16.45 3.30 -8.44
CA GLU A 89 -17.24 2.87 -7.28
C GLU A 89 -17.26 1.35 -7.14
N GLU A 90 -17.47 0.65 -8.25
CA GLU A 90 -17.49 -0.81 -8.27
C GLU A 90 -16.15 -1.39 -7.83
N MET A 91 -15.05 -0.86 -8.36
CA MET A 91 -13.73 -1.34 -8.02
C MET A 91 -13.37 -1.03 -6.57
N ARG A 92 -13.75 0.16 -6.08
CA ARG A 92 -13.57 0.51 -4.67
C ARG A 92 -14.28 -0.48 -3.75
N ALA A 93 -15.53 -0.82 -4.09
CA ALA A 93 -16.29 -1.79 -3.30
C ALA A 93 -15.63 -3.17 -3.29
N ARG A 94 -15.11 -3.61 -4.43
CA ARG A 94 -14.40 -4.90 -4.51
C ARG A 94 -13.15 -4.91 -3.65
N CYS A 95 -12.36 -3.84 -3.71
CA CYS A 95 -11.14 -3.75 -2.92
C CYS A 95 -11.44 -3.75 -1.42
N LEU A 96 -12.43 -2.99 -1.00
CA LEU A 96 -12.82 -2.96 0.40
C LEU A 96 -13.35 -4.31 0.87
N ALA A 97 -14.11 -5.00 0.03
CA ALA A 97 -14.60 -6.35 0.33
C ALA A 97 -13.46 -7.36 0.50
N LEU A 98 -12.33 -7.12 -0.16
CA LEU A 98 -11.13 -7.96 -0.05
C LEU A 98 -10.21 -7.52 1.10
N GLY A 99 -10.64 -6.58 1.91
CA GLY A 99 -9.91 -6.17 3.10
C GLY A 99 -9.01 -4.95 2.94
N ALA A 100 -9.10 -4.24 1.81
CA ALA A 100 -8.34 -3.00 1.65
C ALA A 100 -8.83 -1.97 2.67
N ASP A 101 -7.89 -1.25 3.26
CA ASP A 101 -8.20 -0.20 4.24
C ASP A 101 -8.54 1.13 3.57
N GLY A 102 -8.22 1.27 2.30
CA GLY A 102 -8.55 2.46 1.52
C GLY A 102 -8.25 2.25 0.05
N VAL A 103 -8.89 3.07 -0.79
CA VAL A 103 -8.68 3.06 -2.24
C VAL A 103 -8.52 4.50 -2.68
N PHE A 104 -7.44 4.79 -3.40
CA PHE A 104 -7.10 6.14 -3.82
C PHE A 104 -6.89 6.18 -5.33
N ASP A 105 -7.37 7.25 -5.96
CA ASP A 105 -7.14 7.50 -7.38
C ASP A 105 -5.77 8.11 -7.58
N LYS A 106 -4.95 7.54 -8.48
CA LYS A 106 -3.59 8.01 -8.75
C LYS A 106 -3.53 9.44 -9.27
N SER A 107 -4.53 9.86 -10.03
CA SER A 107 -4.50 11.18 -10.67
C SER A 107 -5.10 12.28 -9.82
N THR A 108 -5.96 11.95 -8.86
CA THR A 108 -6.69 12.97 -8.12
C THR A 108 -6.61 12.86 -6.61
N GLU A 109 -6.12 11.75 -6.06
CA GLU A 109 -6.20 11.50 -4.62
C GLU A 109 -4.84 11.21 -3.95
N ILE A 110 -3.73 11.62 -4.57
CA ILE A 110 -2.41 11.46 -3.93
C ILE A 110 -2.35 12.21 -2.60
N ASP A 111 -2.93 13.40 -2.53
CA ASP A 111 -2.96 14.18 -1.28
C ASP A 111 -3.72 13.44 -0.19
N ALA A 112 -4.80 12.75 -0.55
CA ALA A 112 -5.56 11.95 0.39
C ALA A 112 -4.75 10.76 0.90
N LEU A 113 -3.96 10.13 0.03
CA LEU A 113 -3.06 9.06 0.43
C LEU A 113 -1.99 9.57 1.40
N ILE A 114 -1.41 10.72 1.13
CA ILE A 114 -0.41 11.33 2.02
C ILE A 114 -1.03 11.61 3.39
N ALA A 115 -2.24 12.16 3.41
CA ALA A 115 -2.95 12.41 4.67
C ALA A 115 -3.22 11.10 5.43
N TYR A 116 -3.58 10.06 4.72
CA TYR A 116 -3.79 8.73 5.31
C TYR A 116 -2.50 8.23 5.97
N CYS A 117 -1.36 8.36 5.28
CA CYS A 117 -0.08 7.93 5.82
C CYS A 117 0.29 8.71 7.10
N ASN A 118 0.03 10.01 7.12
CA ASN A 118 0.28 10.83 8.30
C ASN A 118 -0.57 10.38 9.49
N GLN A 119 -1.84 10.08 9.25
CA GLN A 119 -2.73 9.58 10.28
C GLN A 119 -2.29 8.22 10.80
N LEU A 120 -1.90 7.33 9.90
CA LEU A 120 -1.45 5.99 10.27
C LEU A 120 -0.18 6.05 11.10
N ALA A 121 0.78 6.89 10.72
CA ALA A 121 2.01 7.07 11.49
C ALA A 121 1.72 7.62 12.88
N ALA A 122 0.80 8.56 13.01
CA ALA A 122 0.38 9.09 14.30
C ALA A 122 -0.25 8.02 15.18
N GLN A 123 -1.08 7.15 14.59
CA GLN A 123 -1.67 6.03 15.31
C GLN A 123 -0.60 5.06 15.82
N HIS A 124 0.43 4.80 15.02
CA HIS A 124 1.54 3.94 15.42
C HIS A 124 2.29 4.51 16.62
N GLU A 125 2.51 5.83 16.65
CA GLU A 125 3.17 6.47 17.76
C GLU A 125 2.36 6.35 19.06
N PHE A 126 1.03 6.52 18.96
CA PHE A 126 0.15 6.44 20.11
C PHE A 126 -0.17 5.02 20.54
N SER A 127 0.00 4.05 19.64
CA SER A 127 -0.33 2.66 19.93
C SER A 127 0.84 1.85 20.48
N VAL A 128 2.01 2.48 20.67
CA VAL A 128 3.14 1.80 21.29
C VAL A 128 2.77 1.41 22.72
N PRO A 129 2.86 0.13 23.09
CA PRO A 129 2.48 -0.29 24.44
C PRO A 129 3.37 0.36 25.50
N PRO A 130 2.82 0.70 26.65
CA PRO A 130 3.63 1.20 27.76
C PRO A 130 4.60 0.13 28.23
N ARG A 131 5.71 0.57 28.70
CA ARG A 131 6.77 -0.31 29.18
C ARG A 131 6.70 -0.52 30.65
#